data_b7f0ec5eb33407f4717fdc15115ef0d8
#
_entry.id   b7f0ec5eb33407f4717fdc15115ef0d8
#
_cell.length_a   1.000
_cell.length_b   1.000
_cell.length_c   1.000
_cell.angle_alpha   90.00
_cell.angle_beta   90.00
_cell.angle_gamma   90.00
#
_symmetry.space_group_name_H-M   'P 1'
#
loop_
_entity.id
_entity.type
_entity.pdbx_description
1 polymer ?
#
loop_
_entity_poly.entity_id
_entity_poly.type
_entity_poly.pdbx_seq_one_letter_code
_entity_poly.pdbx_strand_id
1 'polypeptide(L)'
;MPDSGPAGPPRTPGTSARARGGPGRRWLKLGVQLALTVVVTVFIVDRLGPGLRTLANTAPQQIELRWGWIAASCALLLAGYFFSAWTWGRMVRDLGGPDVPARDAIRIYMVANLGRYLPGKLWQIAGLAYLARAHGVPAPIATAAAVVGQAVALAGAMLIGLVALGSAAPELARWAPLAVVATLAIVTVVTVPAIFRPLLRLWLRFVPGETPEEIPIGASEGLRWLLLFTLNWAGYALAFSLLVRGLSLPGNPLDVGPAFAASYVMGYLVLFAPAGIGIREATILTFLSPIMGPSGAALIALIARVWTTLVEVIPAGAFWLAGVGRKRNAAVGAS
;
A
#
# COMPACT_ATOMS: atom_id res chain seq x y z
N MET A 1 -44.37 64.30 -6.01
CA MET A 1 -43.35 64.07 -4.97
C MET A 1 -43.69 62.77 -4.26
N PRO A 2 -42.94 61.69 -4.44
CA PRO A 2 -43.01 60.51 -3.62
C PRO A 2 -41.89 60.54 -2.57
N ASP A 3 -42.29 60.20 -1.38
CA ASP A 3 -41.63 60.20 -0.10
C ASP A 3 -40.44 59.19 -0.08
N SER A 4 -39.25 59.67 0.26
CA SER A 4 -38.04 58.85 0.41
C SER A 4 -37.87 58.49 1.90
N GLY A 5 -38.30 57.29 2.27
CA GLY A 5 -38.05 56.71 3.59
C GLY A 5 -36.56 56.31 3.74
N PRO A 6 -35.99 56.37 4.95
CA PRO A 6 -34.53 56.12 5.19
C PRO A 6 -34.11 54.67 4.99
N ALA A 7 -32.97 54.51 4.30
CA ALA A 7 -32.31 53.23 4.09
C ALA A 7 -31.87 52.62 5.44
N GLY A 8 -32.28 51.40 5.67
CA GLY A 8 -31.86 50.59 6.85
C GLY A 8 -30.37 50.22 6.79
N PRO A 9 -29.72 49.93 7.94
CA PRO A 9 -28.30 49.67 8.00
C PRO A 9 -27.92 48.37 7.28
N PRO A 10 -26.69 48.30 6.71
CA PRO A 10 -26.22 47.12 5.96
C PRO A 10 -26.11 45.92 6.87
N ARG A 11 -26.70 44.80 6.41
CA ARG A 11 -26.59 43.50 7.08
C ARG A 11 -25.14 43.00 7.02
N THR A 12 -24.49 42.93 8.14
CA THR A 12 -23.19 42.25 8.30
C THR A 12 -23.31 40.79 7.91
N PRO A 13 -22.38 40.22 7.12
CA PRO A 13 -22.37 38.79 6.81
C PRO A 13 -22.13 38.01 8.11
N GLY A 14 -23.06 37.10 8.42
CA GLY A 14 -22.96 36.25 9.59
C GLY A 14 -21.66 35.45 9.56
N THR A 15 -20.85 35.61 10.57
CA THR A 15 -19.69 34.76 10.90
C THR A 15 -20.18 33.33 11.04
N SER A 16 -19.90 32.50 10.03
CA SER A 16 -20.13 31.06 10.10
C SER A 16 -19.35 30.49 11.26
N ALA A 17 -20.05 30.11 12.32
CA ALA A 17 -19.49 29.45 13.49
C ALA A 17 -18.78 28.17 13.03
N ARG A 18 -17.44 28.20 12.95
CA ARG A 18 -16.60 27.01 12.87
C ARG A 18 -16.92 26.17 14.10
N ALA A 19 -17.64 25.09 13.91
CA ALA A 19 -17.89 24.10 14.96
C ALA A 19 -16.54 23.58 15.47
N ARG A 20 -16.09 24.14 16.59
CA ARG A 20 -14.94 23.64 17.35
C ARG A 20 -15.34 22.27 17.87
N GLY A 21 -14.83 21.21 17.25
CA GLY A 21 -15.03 19.85 17.74
C GLY A 21 -14.57 19.74 19.19
N GLY A 22 -15.50 19.53 20.10
CA GLY A 22 -15.28 19.49 21.53
C GLY A 22 -14.22 18.47 21.96
N PRO A 23 -13.63 18.61 23.15
CA PRO A 23 -12.56 17.74 23.67
C PRO A 23 -12.93 16.26 23.64
N GLY A 24 -14.20 15.87 23.82
CA GLY A 24 -14.67 14.48 23.72
C GLY A 24 -14.41 13.82 22.37
N ARG A 25 -14.46 14.57 21.26
CA ARG A 25 -14.20 14.02 19.92
C ARG A 25 -12.70 13.74 19.71
N ARG A 26 -11.81 14.43 20.44
CA ARG A 26 -10.36 14.14 20.42
C ARG A 26 -10.05 12.87 21.21
N TRP A 27 -10.64 12.71 22.38
CA TRP A 27 -10.49 11.53 23.23
C TRP A 27 -11.10 10.29 22.59
N LEU A 28 -12.25 10.42 21.93
CA LEU A 28 -12.85 9.33 21.16
C LEU A 28 -11.95 8.88 20.01
N LYS A 29 -11.36 9.81 19.27
CA LYS A 29 -10.39 9.48 18.19
C LYS A 29 -9.13 8.79 18.73
N LEU A 30 -8.57 9.26 19.83
CA LEU A 30 -7.43 8.63 20.51
C LEU A 30 -7.79 7.26 21.05
N GLY A 31 -8.97 7.10 21.65
CA GLY A 31 -9.46 5.82 22.14
C GLY A 31 -9.68 4.81 21.02
N VAL A 32 -10.26 5.21 19.90
CA VAL A 32 -10.43 4.36 18.70
C VAL A 32 -9.06 4.00 18.10
N GLN A 33 -8.11 4.94 18.04
CA GLN A 33 -6.76 4.65 17.55
C GLN A 33 -6.00 3.68 18.46
N LEU A 34 -6.05 3.88 19.77
CA LEU A 34 -5.44 2.97 20.75
C LEU A 34 -6.09 1.60 20.70
N ALA A 35 -7.43 1.52 20.71
CA ALA A 35 -8.16 0.26 20.61
C ALA A 35 -7.80 -0.48 19.32
N LEU A 36 -7.72 0.23 18.18
CA LEU A 36 -7.32 -0.36 16.90
C LEU A 36 -5.88 -0.88 16.94
N THR A 37 -4.94 -0.09 17.49
CA THR A 37 -3.54 -0.51 17.64
C THR A 37 -3.44 -1.75 18.53
N VAL A 38 -4.16 -1.77 19.66
CA VAL A 38 -4.21 -2.92 20.56
C VAL A 38 -4.82 -4.13 19.87
N VAL A 39 -5.96 -3.98 19.19
CA VAL A 39 -6.62 -5.08 18.46
C VAL A 39 -5.70 -5.65 17.39
N VAL A 40 -5.04 -4.79 16.59
CA VAL A 40 -4.08 -5.23 15.57
C VAL A 40 -2.88 -5.91 16.22
N THR A 41 -2.34 -5.37 17.30
CA THR A 41 -1.19 -5.95 18.00
C THR A 41 -1.57 -7.29 18.64
N VAL A 42 -2.71 -7.37 19.35
CA VAL A 42 -3.21 -8.61 19.95
C VAL A 42 -3.50 -9.65 18.88
N PHE A 43 -4.15 -9.25 17.79
CA PHE A 43 -4.42 -10.14 16.66
C PHE A 43 -3.12 -10.68 16.01
N ILE A 44 -2.11 -9.82 15.84
CA ILE A 44 -0.79 -10.24 15.36
C ILE A 44 -0.14 -11.21 16.34
N VAL A 45 -0.13 -10.88 17.64
CA VAL A 45 0.48 -11.72 18.69
C VAL A 45 -0.28 -13.04 18.83
N ASP A 46 -1.59 -13.04 18.81
CA ASP A 46 -2.43 -14.24 18.91
C ASP A 46 -2.23 -15.19 17.72
N ARG A 47 -2.16 -14.64 16.51
CA ARG A 47 -1.93 -15.43 15.28
C ARG A 47 -0.48 -15.87 15.09
N LEU A 48 0.48 -15.07 15.57
CA LEU A 48 1.90 -15.40 15.50
C LEU A 48 2.40 -16.21 16.70
N GLY A 49 1.75 -16.06 17.86
CA GLY A 49 2.18 -16.70 19.11
C GLY A 49 2.30 -18.23 19.04
N PRO A 50 1.30 -18.97 18.53
CA PRO A 50 1.41 -20.41 18.35
C PRO A 50 2.51 -20.80 17.36
N GLY A 51 2.62 -20.08 16.23
CA GLY A 51 3.69 -20.30 15.24
C GLY A 51 5.08 -20.03 15.80
N LEU A 52 5.26 -18.95 16.58
CA LEU A 52 6.52 -18.62 17.24
C LEU A 52 6.93 -19.67 18.27
N ARG A 53 5.99 -20.21 19.04
CA ARG A 53 6.27 -21.29 20.01
C ARG A 53 6.65 -22.59 19.30
N THR A 54 5.95 -22.93 18.21
CA THR A 54 6.29 -24.10 17.38
C THR A 54 7.66 -23.92 16.74
N LEU A 55 7.97 -22.71 16.23
CA LEU A 55 9.26 -22.37 15.63
C LEU A 55 10.39 -22.35 16.66
N ALA A 56 10.16 -21.86 17.88
CA ALA A 56 11.15 -21.91 18.95
C ALA A 56 11.54 -23.35 19.32
N ASN A 57 10.59 -24.29 19.14
CA ASN A 57 10.81 -25.71 19.43
C ASN A 57 11.32 -26.52 18.22
N THR A 58 11.16 -26.02 16.99
CA THR A 58 11.53 -26.71 15.74
C THR A 58 12.51 -25.93 14.87
N ALA A 59 12.94 -24.72 15.31
CA ALA A 59 13.92 -23.94 14.57
C ALA A 59 15.19 -24.76 14.35
N PRO A 60 15.72 -24.81 13.11
CA PRO A 60 17.02 -25.43 12.86
C PRO A 60 18.04 -24.81 13.81
N GLN A 61 18.80 -25.62 14.53
CA GLN A 61 19.78 -25.20 15.51
C GLN A 61 20.94 -24.33 14.98
N GLN A 62 20.86 -23.84 13.74
CA GLN A 62 21.91 -23.12 13.03
C GLN A 62 21.39 -21.95 12.20
N ILE A 63 20.51 -21.09 12.76
CA ILE A 63 20.19 -19.81 12.07
C ILE A 63 21.33 -18.83 12.37
N GLU A 64 22.22 -18.66 11.43
CA GLU A 64 23.21 -17.58 11.47
C GLU A 64 22.56 -16.28 10.93
N LEU A 65 22.45 -15.27 11.79
CA LEU A 65 21.94 -13.95 11.39
C LEU A 65 23.04 -13.14 10.71
N ARG A 66 22.90 -12.93 9.41
CA ARG A 66 23.80 -12.08 8.61
C ARG A 66 23.22 -10.67 8.49
N TRP A 67 23.47 -9.86 9.50
CA TRP A 67 22.88 -8.53 9.68
C TRP A 67 23.03 -7.60 8.48
N GLY A 68 24.15 -7.69 7.73
CA GLY A 68 24.37 -6.90 6.52
C GLY A 68 23.31 -7.18 5.44
N TRP A 69 22.95 -8.45 5.23
CA TRP A 69 21.92 -8.83 4.26
C TRP A 69 20.51 -8.42 4.74
N ILE A 70 20.24 -8.53 6.04
CA ILE A 70 18.97 -8.10 6.64
C ILE A 70 18.82 -6.58 6.50
N ALA A 71 19.86 -5.81 6.80
CA ALA A 71 19.85 -4.36 6.63
C ALA A 71 19.66 -3.95 5.17
N ALA A 72 20.37 -4.60 4.23
CA ALA A 72 20.20 -4.38 2.80
C ALA A 72 18.77 -4.70 2.33
N SER A 73 18.19 -5.79 2.83
CA SER A 73 16.80 -6.18 2.58
C SER A 73 15.81 -5.11 3.04
N CYS A 74 15.96 -4.62 4.28
CA CYS A 74 15.12 -3.55 4.83
C CYS A 74 15.26 -2.25 4.04
N ALA A 75 16.49 -1.87 3.69
CA ALA A 75 16.76 -0.66 2.91
C ALA A 75 16.14 -0.74 1.51
N LEU A 76 16.28 -1.88 0.82
CA LEU A 76 15.72 -2.07 -0.51
C LEU A 76 14.18 -2.11 -0.48
N LEU A 77 13.56 -2.76 0.53
CA LEU A 77 12.11 -2.74 0.71
C LEU A 77 11.60 -1.31 0.93
N LEU A 78 12.27 -0.56 1.81
CA LEU A 78 11.91 0.84 2.09
C LEU A 78 12.08 1.72 0.85
N ALA A 79 13.15 1.55 0.09
CA ALA A 79 13.36 2.24 -1.19
C ALA A 79 12.20 1.94 -2.17
N GLY A 80 11.75 0.70 -2.23
CA GLY A 80 10.60 0.31 -3.05
C GLY A 80 9.28 0.96 -2.59
N TYR A 81 9.04 1.14 -1.29
CA TYR A 81 7.89 1.92 -0.82
C TYR A 81 7.99 3.40 -1.21
N PHE A 82 9.16 4.00 -1.13
CA PHE A 82 9.38 5.38 -1.57
C PHE A 82 9.21 5.52 -3.08
N PHE A 83 9.68 4.53 -3.83
CA PHE A 83 9.48 4.46 -5.27
C PHE A 83 8.00 4.34 -5.65
N SER A 84 7.22 3.49 -4.95
CA SER A 84 5.76 3.42 -5.12
C SER A 84 5.09 4.76 -4.85
N ALA A 85 5.50 5.46 -3.81
CA ALA A 85 4.97 6.76 -3.44
C ALA A 85 5.29 7.84 -4.50
N TRP A 86 6.52 7.85 -4.99
CA TRP A 86 6.94 8.73 -6.07
C TRP A 86 6.16 8.44 -7.37
N THR A 87 6.00 7.16 -7.72
CA THR A 87 5.22 6.75 -8.89
C THR A 87 3.75 7.18 -8.76
N TRP A 88 3.14 7.06 -7.58
CA TRP A 88 1.81 7.56 -7.32
C TRP A 88 1.71 9.08 -7.55
N GLY A 89 2.66 9.87 -7.08
CA GLY A 89 2.71 11.32 -7.34
C GLY A 89 2.82 11.65 -8.83
N ARG A 90 3.60 10.85 -9.59
CA ARG A 90 3.66 10.96 -11.06
C ARG A 90 2.33 10.63 -11.72
N MET A 91 1.64 9.58 -11.25
CA MET A 91 0.31 9.22 -11.75
C MET A 91 -0.72 10.33 -11.48
N VAL A 92 -0.66 10.99 -10.33
CA VAL A 92 -1.52 12.15 -10.03
C VAL A 92 -1.35 13.23 -11.09
N ARG A 93 -0.11 13.58 -11.43
CA ARG A 93 0.20 14.57 -12.49
C ARG A 93 -0.26 14.10 -13.87
N ASP A 94 0.02 12.85 -14.24
CA ASP A 94 -0.36 12.28 -15.53
C ASP A 94 -1.88 12.22 -15.71
N LEU A 95 -2.65 12.15 -14.60
CA LEU A 95 -4.11 12.20 -14.56
C LEU A 95 -4.68 13.64 -14.57
N GLY A 96 -3.84 14.66 -14.78
CA GLY A 96 -4.25 16.07 -14.83
C GLY A 96 -4.30 16.75 -13.46
N GLY A 97 -3.75 16.15 -12.41
CA GLY A 97 -3.60 16.78 -11.10
C GLY A 97 -2.35 17.68 -11.00
N PRO A 98 -2.21 18.40 -9.89
CA PRO A 98 -1.02 19.22 -9.63
C PRO A 98 0.21 18.35 -9.45
N ASP A 99 1.40 18.92 -9.68
CA ASP A 99 2.66 18.27 -9.36
C ASP A 99 2.85 18.22 -7.84
N VAL A 100 2.95 16.99 -7.32
CA VAL A 100 3.16 16.75 -5.88
C VAL A 100 4.66 16.49 -5.68
N PRO A 101 5.36 17.34 -4.90
CA PRO A 101 6.78 17.12 -4.60
C PRO A 101 7.00 15.72 -4.03
N ALA A 102 8.09 15.06 -4.44
CA ALA A 102 8.38 13.67 -4.05
C ALA A 102 8.35 13.45 -2.53
N ARG A 103 8.85 14.41 -1.75
CA ARG A 103 8.81 14.37 -0.28
C ARG A 103 7.38 14.29 0.28
N ASP A 104 6.46 15.07 -0.31
CA ASP A 104 5.07 15.13 0.13
C ASP A 104 4.31 13.89 -0.37
N ALA A 105 4.58 13.44 -1.59
CA ALA A 105 4.06 12.18 -2.12
C ALA A 105 4.45 10.99 -1.22
N ILE A 106 5.73 10.89 -0.80
CA ILE A 106 6.22 9.86 0.12
C ILE A 106 5.47 9.93 1.45
N ARG A 107 5.35 11.12 2.03
CA ARG A 107 4.64 11.31 3.30
C ARG A 107 3.17 10.91 3.22
N ILE A 108 2.46 11.39 2.19
CA ILE A 108 1.04 11.09 1.95
C ILE A 108 0.86 9.58 1.80
N TYR A 109 1.66 8.98 0.92
CA TYR A 109 1.55 7.57 0.57
C TYR A 109 1.86 6.66 1.76
N MET A 110 2.96 6.90 2.49
CA MET A 110 3.37 6.10 3.64
C MET A 110 2.33 6.14 4.76
N VAL A 111 1.78 7.32 5.06
CA VAL A 111 0.74 7.46 6.09
C VAL A 111 -0.57 6.81 5.65
N ALA A 112 -0.98 7.01 4.39
CA ALA A 112 -2.20 6.42 3.85
C ALA A 112 -2.13 4.87 3.79
N ASN A 113 -0.94 4.32 3.55
CA ASN A 113 -0.69 2.89 3.50
C ASN A 113 -1.07 2.16 4.80
N LEU A 114 -1.00 2.84 5.96
CA LEU A 114 -1.46 2.27 7.23
C LEU A 114 -2.96 1.90 7.18
N GLY A 115 -3.73 2.50 6.28
CA GLY A 115 -5.13 2.15 6.05
C GLY A 115 -5.37 0.71 5.59
N ARG A 116 -4.36 0.02 5.05
CA ARG A 116 -4.48 -1.39 4.63
C ARG A 116 -4.64 -2.38 5.78
N TYR A 117 -4.24 -1.97 7.00
CA TYR A 117 -4.41 -2.77 8.21
C TYR A 117 -5.83 -2.69 8.79
N LEU A 118 -6.65 -1.76 8.30
CA LEU A 118 -8.06 -1.66 8.63
C LEU A 118 -8.89 -2.64 7.79
N PRO A 119 -9.95 -3.23 8.35
CA PRO A 119 -10.88 -4.04 7.57
C PRO A 119 -11.48 -3.24 6.41
N GLY A 120 -11.43 -3.80 5.21
CA GLY A 120 -11.87 -3.12 3.99
C GLY A 120 -10.74 -2.31 3.33
N LYS A 121 -10.34 -2.71 2.12
CA LYS A 121 -9.20 -2.16 1.37
C LYS A 121 -9.36 -0.70 0.92
N LEU A 122 -10.52 -0.09 1.17
CA LEU A 122 -10.85 1.29 0.77
C LEU A 122 -10.17 2.35 1.65
N TRP A 123 -9.76 2.01 2.88
CA TRP A 123 -9.20 2.99 3.82
C TRP A 123 -7.88 3.59 3.34
N GLN A 124 -7.05 2.81 2.64
CA GLN A 124 -5.83 3.32 2.02
C GLN A 124 -6.15 4.36 0.94
N ILE A 125 -7.13 4.07 0.07
CA ILE A 125 -7.57 4.96 -1.02
C ILE A 125 -8.16 6.25 -0.43
N ALA A 126 -9.05 6.11 0.56
CA ALA A 126 -9.64 7.26 1.26
C ALA A 126 -8.57 8.11 1.97
N GLY A 127 -7.57 7.46 2.57
CA GLY A 127 -6.42 8.12 3.20
C GLY A 127 -5.61 8.94 2.21
N LEU A 128 -5.30 8.38 1.03
CA LEU A 128 -4.61 9.09 -0.06
C LEU A 128 -5.40 10.33 -0.48
N ALA A 129 -6.70 10.18 -0.76
CA ALA A 129 -7.55 11.29 -1.16
C ALA A 129 -7.63 12.37 -0.07
N TYR A 130 -7.76 11.98 1.20
CA TYR A 130 -7.86 12.92 2.31
C TYR A 130 -6.57 13.72 2.52
N LEU A 131 -5.41 13.04 2.52
CA LEU A 131 -4.12 13.68 2.77
C LEU A 131 -3.66 14.52 1.58
N ALA A 132 -3.95 14.10 0.35
CA ALA A 132 -3.57 14.80 -0.87
C ALA A 132 -4.32 16.14 -1.06
N ARG A 133 -5.50 16.30 -0.45
CA ARG A 133 -6.26 17.58 -0.49
C ARG A 133 -5.45 18.77 0.01
N ALA A 134 -4.61 18.58 1.02
CA ALA A 134 -3.77 19.63 1.57
C ALA A 134 -2.71 20.15 0.56
N HIS A 135 -2.50 19.41 -0.53
CA HIS A 135 -1.59 19.75 -1.62
C HIS A 135 -2.34 20.12 -2.92
N GLY A 136 -3.64 20.45 -2.81
CA GLY A 136 -4.46 20.86 -3.94
C GLY A 136 -4.89 19.73 -4.88
N VAL A 137 -4.63 18.45 -4.52
CA VAL A 137 -5.03 17.30 -5.36
C VAL A 137 -6.53 17.05 -5.20
N PRO A 138 -7.33 17.09 -6.26
CA PRO A 138 -8.75 16.74 -6.22
C PRO A 138 -8.93 15.27 -5.80
N ALA A 139 -9.96 14.99 -5.00
CA ALA A 139 -10.24 13.63 -4.53
C ALA A 139 -10.44 12.60 -5.65
N PRO A 140 -11.15 12.93 -6.76
CA PRO A 140 -11.26 12.03 -7.90
C PRO A 140 -9.91 11.63 -8.49
N ILE A 141 -8.98 12.58 -8.68
CA ILE A 141 -7.65 12.32 -9.22
C ILE A 141 -6.81 11.48 -8.25
N ALA A 142 -6.81 11.82 -6.95
CA ALA A 142 -6.07 11.07 -5.95
C ALA A 142 -6.54 9.61 -5.83
N THR A 143 -7.86 9.38 -5.87
CA THR A 143 -8.43 8.03 -5.83
C THR A 143 -8.22 7.28 -7.13
N ALA A 144 -8.32 7.94 -8.28
CA ALA A 144 -8.00 7.35 -9.58
C ALA A 144 -6.55 6.86 -9.61
N ALA A 145 -5.59 7.72 -9.23
CA ALA A 145 -4.18 7.33 -9.13
C ALA A 145 -3.96 6.16 -8.17
N ALA A 146 -4.70 6.09 -7.07
CA ALA A 146 -4.60 5.00 -6.11
C ALA A 146 -5.13 3.67 -6.67
N VAL A 147 -6.31 3.68 -7.30
CA VAL A 147 -6.94 2.47 -7.86
C VAL A 147 -6.16 1.94 -9.05
N VAL A 148 -5.78 2.83 -9.97
CA VAL A 148 -4.94 2.48 -11.12
C VAL A 148 -3.59 1.98 -10.68
N GLY A 149 -2.93 2.69 -9.75
CA GLY A 149 -1.66 2.28 -9.19
C GLY A 149 -1.73 0.89 -8.54
N GLN A 150 -2.83 0.57 -7.87
CA GLN A 150 -3.05 -0.74 -7.29
C GLN A 150 -3.24 -1.83 -8.38
N ALA A 151 -3.99 -1.54 -9.44
CA ALA A 151 -4.17 -2.48 -10.55
C ALA A 151 -2.86 -2.76 -11.28
N VAL A 152 -2.07 -1.71 -11.57
CA VAL A 152 -0.77 -1.83 -12.21
C VAL A 152 0.24 -2.54 -11.30
N ALA A 153 0.23 -2.25 -9.99
CA ALA A 153 1.07 -2.94 -9.02
C ALA A 153 0.73 -4.43 -8.95
N LEU A 154 -0.57 -4.78 -9.03
CA LEU A 154 -1.00 -6.18 -9.08
C LEU A 154 -0.52 -6.86 -10.37
N ALA A 155 -0.64 -6.19 -11.52
CA ALA A 155 -0.11 -6.70 -12.79
C ALA A 155 1.41 -6.95 -12.73
N GLY A 156 2.18 -6.00 -12.18
CA GLY A 156 3.62 -6.15 -11.98
C GLY A 156 3.96 -7.30 -11.02
N ALA A 157 3.20 -7.44 -9.92
CA ALA A 157 3.35 -8.56 -9.00
C ALA A 157 3.06 -9.90 -9.67
N MET A 158 2.04 -9.97 -10.53
CA MET A 158 1.69 -11.19 -11.27
C MET A 158 2.80 -11.55 -12.26
N LEU A 159 3.35 -10.58 -13.00
CA LEU A 159 4.46 -10.82 -13.93
C LEU A 159 5.68 -11.42 -13.21
N ILE A 160 6.06 -10.88 -12.06
CA ILE A 160 7.16 -11.43 -11.25
C ILE A 160 6.75 -12.76 -10.62
N GLY A 161 5.53 -12.87 -10.08
CA GLY A 161 5.03 -14.07 -9.41
C GLY A 161 4.88 -15.28 -10.32
N LEU A 162 4.67 -15.08 -11.64
CA LEU A 162 4.62 -16.18 -12.62
C LEU A 162 5.93 -16.99 -12.65
N VAL A 163 7.06 -16.36 -12.38
CA VAL A 163 8.37 -17.05 -12.33
C VAL A 163 8.36 -18.13 -11.25
N ALA A 164 7.67 -17.89 -10.11
CA ALA A 164 7.59 -18.87 -9.02
C ALA A 164 6.86 -20.16 -9.42
N LEU A 165 6.01 -20.13 -10.44
CA LEU A 165 5.32 -21.33 -10.92
C LEU A 165 6.26 -22.29 -11.65
N GLY A 166 7.38 -21.80 -12.18
CA GLY A 166 8.37 -22.64 -12.87
C GLY A 166 9.17 -23.55 -11.91
N SER A 167 9.33 -23.11 -10.64
CA SER A 167 9.96 -23.89 -9.56
C SER A 167 8.97 -24.51 -8.58
N ALA A 168 7.67 -24.29 -8.80
CA ALA A 168 6.61 -24.81 -7.94
C ALA A 168 6.39 -26.32 -8.10
N ALA A 169 5.82 -26.92 -7.04
CA ALA A 169 5.35 -28.31 -7.12
C ALA A 169 4.35 -28.51 -8.27
N PRO A 170 4.29 -29.72 -8.89
CA PRO A 170 3.43 -29.99 -10.03
C PRO A 170 1.94 -29.66 -9.80
N GLU A 171 1.47 -29.77 -8.55
CA GLU A 171 0.11 -29.41 -8.15
C GLU A 171 -0.19 -27.92 -8.34
N LEU A 172 0.81 -27.06 -8.19
CA LEU A 172 0.68 -25.62 -8.43
C LEU A 172 0.93 -25.27 -9.91
N ALA A 173 1.85 -25.96 -10.57
CA ALA A 173 2.18 -25.73 -11.97
C ALA A 173 0.95 -25.91 -12.90
N ARG A 174 0.00 -26.78 -12.54
CA ARG A 174 -1.27 -26.94 -13.28
C ARG A 174 -2.09 -25.65 -13.40
N TRP A 175 -1.92 -24.71 -12.48
CA TRP A 175 -2.60 -23.42 -12.49
C TRP A 175 -1.89 -22.35 -13.32
N ALA A 176 -0.68 -22.65 -13.83
CA ALA A 176 0.11 -21.69 -14.61
C ALA A 176 -0.66 -21.13 -15.83
N PRO A 177 -1.41 -21.92 -16.64
CA PRO A 177 -2.17 -21.36 -17.75
C PRO A 177 -3.20 -20.32 -17.30
N LEU A 178 -3.92 -20.59 -16.22
CA LEU A 178 -4.88 -19.64 -15.65
C LEU A 178 -4.19 -18.38 -15.14
N ALA A 179 -3.07 -18.51 -14.45
CA ALA A 179 -2.29 -17.37 -13.97
C ALA A 179 -1.75 -16.52 -15.12
N VAL A 180 -1.28 -17.15 -16.22
CA VAL A 180 -0.86 -16.43 -17.43
C VAL A 180 -2.04 -15.67 -18.06
N VAL A 181 -3.18 -16.32 -18.26
CA VAL A 181 -4.38 -15.68 -18.83
C VAL A 181 -4.83 -14.51 -17.96
N ALA A 182 -4.89 -14.69 -16.63
CA ALA A 182 -5.25 -13.62 -15.70
C ALA A 182 -4.24 -12.45 -15.75
N THR A 183 -2.95 -12.75 -15.85
CA THR A 183 -1.91 -11.72 -16.00
C THR A 183 -2.06 -10.95 -17.31
N LEU A 184 -2.24 -11.64 -18.42
CA LEU A 184 -2.48 -11.01 -19.73
C LEU A 184 -3.75 -10.16 -19.72
N ALA A 185 -4.82 -10.62 -19.09
CA ALA A 185 -6.06 -9.86 -18.97
C ALA A 185 -5.84 -8.55 -18.20
N ILE A 186 -5.20 -8.59 -17.03
CA ILE A 186 -4.98 -7.36 -16.25
C ILE A 186 -3.96 -6.42 -16.92
N VAL A 187 -2.92 -6.95 -17.56
CA VAL A 187 -1.98 -6.15 -18.36
C VAL A 187 -2.72 -5.46 -19.50
N THR A 188 -3.60 -6.17 -20.22
CA THR A 188 -4.41 -5.59 -21.30
C THR A 188 -5.31 -4.48 -20.77
N VAL A 189 -5.99 -4.72 -19.64
CA VAL A 189 -6.86 -3.69 -19.02
C VAL A 189 -6.10 -2.42 -18.71
N VAL A 190 -4.88 -2.50 -18.17
CA VAL A 190 -4.14 -1.30 -17.75
C VAL A 190 -3.37 -0.62 -18.88
N THR A 191 -3.07 -1.34 -19.98
CA THR A 191 -2.28 -0.80 -21.11
C THR A 191 -3.11 -0.38 -22.31
N VAL A 192 -4.37 -0.88 -22.45
CA VAL A 192 -5.24 -0.56 -23.57
C VAL A 192 -6.20 0.58 -23.19
N PRO A 193 -6.01 1.81 -23.72
CA PRO A 193 -6.82 2.97 -23.33
C PRO A 193 -8.32 2.80 -23.61
N ALA A 194 -8.68 2.05 -24.65
CA ALA A 194 -10.07 1.77 -25.02
C ALA A 194 -10.81 0.98 -23.92
N ILE A 195 -10.11 0.17 -23.12
CA ILE A 195 -10.66 -0.59 -22.00
C ILE A 195 -10.51 0.22 -20.70
N PHE A 196 -9.33 0.80 -20.49
CA PHE A 196 -8.97 1.50 -19.27
C PHE A 196 -9.82 2.75 -19.00
N ARG A 197 -9.97 3.63 -20.01
CA ARG A 197 -10.69 4.91 -19.86
C ARG A 197 -12.16 4.75 -19.46
N PRO A 198 -12.98 3.86 -20.05
CA PRO A 198 -14.34 3.62 -19.59
C PRO A 198 -14.43 3.12 -18.16
N LEU A 199 -13.54 2.21 -17.75
CA LEU A 199 -13.51 1.68 -16.37
C LEU A 199 -13.16 2.79 -15.37
N LEU A 200 -12.19 3.63 -15.72
CA LEU A 200 -11.83 4.77 -14.88
C LEU A 200 -12.95 5.79 -14.78
N ARG A 201 -13.63 6.12 -15.88
CA ARG A 201 -14.81 7.00 -15.87
C ARG A 201 -15.94 6.43 -15.02
N LEU A 202 -16.15 5.10 -15.09
CA LEU A 202 -17.15 4.44 -14.26
C LEU A 202 -16.79 4.58 -12.76
N TRP A 203 -15.52 4.37 -12.40
CA TRP A 203 -15.04 4.58 -11.02
C TRP A 203 -15.27 6.03 -10.55
N LEU A 204 -14.91 7.00 -11.38
CA LEU A 204 -15.02 8.42 -11.05
C LEU A 204 -16.45 8.89 -10.78
N ARG A 205 -17.49 8.23 -11.35
CA ARG A 205 -18.90 8.51 -11.05
C ARG A 205 -19.28 8.28 -9.59
N PHE A 206 -18.54 7.41 -8.89
CA PHE A 206 -18.79 7.09 -7.46
C PHE A 206 -17.99 7.98 -6.51
N VAL A 207 -17.08 8.81 -7.02
CA VAL A 207 -16.21 9.66 -6.20
C VAL A 207 -16.72 11.10 -6.23
N PRO A 208 -17.10 11.71 -5.09
CA PRO A 208 -17.55 13.10 -5.06
C PRO A 208 -16.44 14.08 -5.44
N GLY A 209 -16.74 15.05 -6.29
CA GLY A 209 -15.84 16.11 -6.70
C GLY A 209 -15.88 16.35 -8.20
N GLU A 210 -15.21 17.41 -8.64
CA GLU A 210 -15.05 17.72 -10.05
C GLU A 210 -14.13 16.69 -10.71
N THR A 211 -14.65 16.02 -11.73
CA THR A 211 -13.89 15.06 -12.53
C THR A 211 -13.32 15.76 -13.75
N PRO A 212 -12.08 15.47 -14.18
CA PRO A 212 -11.53 15.97 -15.41
C PRO A 212 -12.44 15.59 -16.60
N GLU A 213 -12.75 16.53 -17.47
CA GLU A 213 -13.53 16.27 -18.69
C GLU A 213 -12.81 15.28 -19.61
N GLU A 214 -11.49 15.40 -19.68
CA GLU A 214 -10.64 14.49 -20.43
C GLU A 214 -9.64 13.80 -19.50
N ILE A 215 -9.45 12.51 -19.72
CA ILE A 215 -8.41 11.72 -19.06
C ILE A 215 -7.26 11.56 -20.06
N PRO A 216 -6.15 12.33 -19.90
CA PRO A 216 -5.08 12.39 -20.89
C PRO A 216 -4.14 11.17 -20.78
N ILE A 217 -4.70 9.95 -20.74
CA ILE A 217 -3.93 8.72 -20.61
C ILE A 217 -3.94 7.98 -21.94
N GLY A 218 -2.76 7.76 -22.47
CA GLY A 218 -2.50 6.92 -23.64
C GLY A 218 -1.98 5.53 -23.26
N ALA A 219 -1.66 4.72 -24.26
CA ALA A 219 -1.01 3.41 -24.05
C ALA A 219 0.41 3.56 -23.47
N SER A 220 1.12 4.64 -23.81
CA SER A 220 2.46 4.96 -23.33
C SER A 220 2.49 5.16 -21.80
N GLU A 221 1.51 5.85 -21.22
CA GLU A 221 1.39 6.05 -19.79
C GLU A 221 1.11 4.72 -19.09
N GLY A 222 0.16 3.92 -19.59
CA GLY A 222 -0.15 2.60 -19.05
C GLY A 222 1.05 1.67 -19.06
N LEU A 223 1.79 1.60 -20.19
CA LEU A 223 3.00 0.79 -20.31
C LEU A 223 4.11 1.28 -19.38
N ARG A 224 4.35 2.59 -19.31
CA ARG A 224 5.33 3.18 -18.40
C ARG A 224 5.03 2.83 -16.94
N TRP A 225 3.77 2.97 -16.49
CA TRP A 225 3.38 2.60 -15.13
C TRP A 225 3.57 1.10 -14.88
N LEU A 226 3.20 0.25 -15.84
CA LEU A 226 3.42 -1.19 -15.74
C LEU A 226 4.90 -1.52 -15.58
N LEU A 227 5.78 -0.93 -16.39
CA LEU A 227 7.22 -1.13 -16.29
C LEU A 227 7.78 -0.67 -14.94
N LEU A 228 7.38 0.51 -14.45
CA LEU A 228 7.81 1.04 -13.15
C LEU A 228 7.38 0.11 -12.01
N PHE A 229 6.13 -0.35 -11.99
CA PHE A 229 5.66 -1.24 -10.94
C PHE A 229 6.24 -2.66 -11.06
N THR A 230 6.48 -3.16 -12.28
CA THR A 230 7.18 -4.44 -12.48
C THR A 230 8.61 -4.37 -11.96
N LEU A 231 9.34 -3.29 -12.27
CA LEU A 231 10.68 -3.04 -11.72
C LEU A 231 10.65 -2.94 -10.19
N ASN A 232 9.66 -2.26 -9.63
CA ASN A 232 9.48 -2.17 -8.19
C ASN A 232 9.23 -3.54 -7.55
N TRP A 233 8.43 -4.39 -8.19
CA TRP A 233 8.19 -5.76 -7.72
C TRP A 233 9.42 -6.65 -7.85
N ALA A 234 10.24 -6.47 -8.88
CA ALA A 234 11.56 -7.10 -8.97
C ALA A 234 12.46 -6.67 -7.80
N GLY A 235 12.41 -5.39 -7.42
CA GLY A 235 13.08 -4.87 -6.22
C GLY A 235 12.56 -5.51 -4.93
N TYR A 236 11.25 -5.67 -4.76
CA TYR A 236 10.65 -6.36 -3.60
C TYR A 236 11.03 -7.85 -3.56
N ALA A 237 11.02 -8.53 -4.71
CA ALA A 237 11.45 -9.91 -4.82
C ALA A 237 12.93 -10.07 -4.41
N LEU A 238 13.78 -9.17 -4.88
CA LEU A 238 15.20 -9.13 -4.48
C LEU A 238 15.36 -8.83 -2.99
N ALA A 239 14.61 -7.87 -2.44
CA ALA A 239 14.64 -7.54 -1.00
C ALA A 239 14.26 -8.76 -0.15
N PHE A 240 13.25 -9.52 -0.56
CA PHE A 240 12.86 -10.74 0.14
C PHE A 240 13.94 -11.83 0.01
N SER A 241 14.56 -11.98 -1.15
CA SER A 241 15.69 -12.92 -1.34
C SER A 241 16.90 -12.56 -0.46
N LEU A 242 17.17 -11.26 -0.29
CA LEU A 242 18.21 -10.80 0.64
C LEU A 242 17.84 -11.11 2.11
N LEU A 243 16.56 -11.04 2.47
CA LEU A 243 16.08 -11.43 3.80
C LEU A 243 16.33 -12.92 4.05
N VAL A 244 15.95 -13.80 3.11
CA VAL A 244 16.18 -15.24 3.19
C VAL A 244 17.68 -15.55 3.34
N ARG A 245 18.53 -14.88 2.55
CA ARG A 245 19.98 -15.01 2.66
C ARG A 245 20.52 -14.50 4.00
N GLY A 246 19.92 -13.43 4.53
CA GLY A 246 20.26 -12.87 5.86
C GLY A 246 19.95 -13.78 7.03
N LEU A 247 19.01 -14.71 6.82
CA LEU A 247 18.65 -15.76 7.80
C LEU A 247 19.39 -17.08 7.55
N SER A 248 20.33 -17.12 6.60
CA SER A 248 21.06 -18.32 6.18
C SER A 248 20.14 -19.47 5.74
N LEU A 249 18.92 -19.17 5.29
CA LEU A 249 17.98 -20.15 4.75
C LEU A 249 18.35 -20.49 3.29
N PRO A 250 18.13 -21.76 2.86
CA PRO A 250 18.39 -22.16 1.49
C PRO A 250 17.39 -21.53 0.51
N GLY A 251 17.81 -21.34 -0.74
CA GLY A 251 16.97 -20.88 -1.84
C GLY A 251 17.72 -20.01 -2.81
N ASN A 252 17.40 -20.19 -4.09
CA ASN A 252 17.89 -19.33 -5.16
C ASN A 252 17.03 -18.05 -5.20
N PRO A 253 17.60 -16.85 -5.41
CA PRO A 253 16.84 -15.60 -5.56
C PRO A 253 15.70 -15.66 -6.60
N LEU A 254 15.87 -16.41 -7.69
CA LEU A 254 14.87 -16.58 -8.74
C LEU A 254 13.67 -17.46 -8.34
N ASP A 255 13.81 -18.26 -7.30
CA ASP A 255 12.73 -19.11 -6.78
C ASP A 255 12.04 -18.41 -5.60
N VAL A 256 12.85 -17.86 -4.70
CA VAL A 256 12.37 -17.28 -3.42
C VAL A 256 11.70 -15.94 -3.63
N GLY A 257 12.33 -15.04 -4.40
CA GLY A 257 11.82 -13.69 -4.65
C GLY A 257 10.41 -13.68 -5.27
N PRO A 258 10.19 -14.40 -6.38
CA PRO A 258 8.89 -14.48 -7.03
C PRO A 258 7.78 -15.07 -6.13
N ALA A 259 8.09 -15.98 -5.21
CA ALA A 259 7.13 -16.51 -4.25
C ALA A 259 6.56 -15.41 -3.33
N PHE A 260 7.36 -14.40 -3.00
CA PHE A 260 6.89 -13.22 -2.26
C PHE A 260 5.89 -12.40 -3.08
N ALA A 261 6.15 -12.17 -4.37
CA ALA A 261 5.22 -11.47 -5.25
C ALA A 261 3.91 -12.26 -5.43
N ALA A 262 3.99 -13.59 -5.65
CA ALA A 262 2.84 -14.46 -5.70
C ALA A 262 2.00 -14.41 -4.41
N SER A 263 2.65 -14.38 -3.24
CA SER A 263 1.97 -14.26 -1.95
C SER A 263 1.19 -12.95 -1.82
N TYR A 264 1.72 -11.86 -2.34
CA TYR A 264 1.01 -10.58 -2.36
C TYR A 264 -0.23 -10.65 -3.24
N VAL A 265 -0.12 -11.21 -4.44
CA VAL A 265 -1.25 -11.38 -5.36
C VAL A 265 -2.36 -12.18 -4.67
N MET A 266 -2.04 -13.34 -4.11
CA MET A 266 -3.01 -14.19 -3.42
C MET A 266 -3.64 -13.48 -2.21
N GLY A 267 -2.85 -12.80 -1.39
CA GLY A 267 -3.35 -12.00 -0.27
C GLY A 267 -4.20 -10.81 -0.70
N TYR A 268 -3.98 -10.29 -1.92
CA TYR A 268 -4.79 -9.21 -2.45
C TYR A 268 -6.13 -9.69 -2.98
N LEU A 269 -6.18 -10.85 -3.63
CA LEU A 269 -7.42 -11.43 -4.18
C LEU A 269 -8.44 -11.78 -3.08
N VAL A 270 -7.97 -12.12 -1.89
CA VAL A 270 -8.86 -12.39 -0.75
C VAL A 270 -9.26 -11.07 -0.08
N LEU A 271 -10.44 -10.57 -0.45
CA LEU A 271 -10.93 -9.25 -0.03
C LEU A 271 -11.18 -9.13 1.48
N PHE A 272 -11.52 -10.25 2.15
CA PHE A 272 -11.89 -10.26 3.57
C PHE A 272 -10.69 -10.34 4.52
N ALA A 273 -9.50 -10.70 4.04
CA ALA A 273 -8.29 -10.80 4.84
C ALA A 273 -7.59 -9.42 4.94
N PRO A 274 -7.64 -8.72 6.09
CA PRO A 274 -6.93 -7.46 6.27
C PRO A 274 -5.45 -7.66 5.98
N ALA A 275 -4.87 -6.84 5.10
CA ALA A 275 -3.48 -6.95 4.64
C ALA A 275 -3.07 -8.37 4.17
N GLY A 276 -4.03 -9.22 3.78
CA GLY A 276 -3.78 -10.59 3.32
C GLY A 276 -3.30 -11.57 4.39
N ILE A 277 -3.62 -11.31 5.69
CA ILE A 277 -3.20 -12.15 6.82
C ILE A 277 -3.70 -13.59 6.64
N GLY A 278 -2.83 -14.56 6.88
CA GLY A 278 -3.06 -15.99 6.70
C GLY A 278 -2.82 -16.47 5.26
N ILE A 279 -3.30 -15.75 4.27
CA ILE A 279 -3.19 -16.13 2.85
C ILE A 279 -1.77 -15.95 2.33
N ARG A 280 -1.13 -14.82 2.66
CA ARG A 280 0.26 -14.56 2.24
C ARG A 280 1.22 -15.57 2.86
N GLU A 281 1.05 -15.84 4.15
CA GLU A 281 1.86 -16.80 4.89
C GLU A 281 1.65 -18.22 4.33
N ALA A 282 0.41 -18.64 4.09
CA ALA A 282 0.10 -19.92 3.47
C ALA A 282 0.71 -20.05 2.05
N THR A 283 0.65 -18.98 1.26
CA THR A 283 1.25 -18.98 -0.08
C THR A 283 2.76 -19.12 -0.01
N ILE A 284 3.44 -18.35 0.85
CA ILE A 284 4.90 -18.47 1.05
C ILE A 284 5.24 -19.89 1.49
N LEU A 285 4.51 -20.44 2.46
CA LEU A 285 4.71 -21.81 2.95
C LEU A 285 4.59 -22.82 1.80
N THR A 286 3.55 -22.72 0.97
CA THR A 286 3.30 -23.64 -0.14
C THR A 286 4.40 -23.59 -1.20
N PHE A 287 4.85 -22.38 -1.59
CA PHE A 287 5.89 -22.25 -2.62
C PHE A 287 7.30 -22.60 -2.12
N LEU A 288 7.60 -22.31 -0.84
CA LEU A 288 8.96 -22.45 -0.33
C LEU A 288 9.20 -23.75 0.44
N SER A 289 8.16 -24.50 0.84
CA SER A 289 8.36 -25.80 1.51
C SER A 289 9.19 -26.82 0.70
N PRO A 290 9.03 -26.92 -0.65
CA PRO A 290 9.86 -27.80 -1.45
C PRO A 290 11.35 -27.39 -1.47
N ILE A 291 11.64 -26.10 -1.24
CA ILE A 291 13.00 -25.53 -1.35
C ILE A 291 13.74 -25.59 0.00
N MET A 292 13.07 -25.24 1.09
CA MET A 292 13.71 -25.07 2.40
C MET A 292 13.07 -25.88 3.52
N GLY A 293 12.18 -26.81 3.17
CA GLY A 293 11.40 -27.60 4.12
C GLY A 293 10.26 -26.80 4.77
N PRO A 294 9.26 -27.50 5.36
CA PRO A 294 8.09 -26.86 5.96
C PRO A 294 8.45 -25.89 7.10
N SER A 295 9.43 -26.26 7.95
CA SER A 295 9.86 -25.43 9.09
C SER A 295 10.55 -24.14 8.64
N GLY A 296 11.45 -24.21 7.65
CA GLY A 296 12.11 -23.05 7.07
C GLY A 296 11.12 -22.10 6.36
N ALA A 297 10.19 -22.68 5.60
CA ALA A 297 9.15 -21.92 4.90
C ALA A 297 8.17 -21.25 5.88
N ALA A 298 7.79 -21.90 6.97
CA ALA A 298 6.96 -21.31 8.01
C ALA A 298 7.68 -20.17 8.74
N LEU A 299 8.97 -20.37 9.04
CA LEU A 299 9.80 -19.34 9.66
C LEU A 299 9.90 -18.08 8.80
N ILE A 300 10.26 -18.24 7.52
CA ILE A 300 10.40 -17.08 6.63
C ILE A 300 9.05 -16.40 6.33
N ALA A 301 7.94 -17.13 6.26
CA ALA A 301 6.61 -16.56 6.11
C ALA A 301 6.27 -15.62 7.28
N LEU A 302 6.57 -16.04 8.50
CA LEU A 302 6.37 -15.26 9.71
C LEU A 302 7.30 -14.05 9.78
N ILE A 303 8.60 -14.25 9.55
CA ILE A 303 9.59 -13.16 9.54
C ILE A 303 9.26 -12.13 8.45
N ALA A 304 8.84 -12.57 7.26
CA ALA A 304 8.42 -11.67 6.18
C ALA A 304 7.26 -10.75 6.61
N ARG A 305 6.36 -11.24 7.43
CA ARG A 305 5.27 -10.44 7.99
C ARG A 305 5.77 -9.35 8.92
N VAL A 306 6.62 -9.73 9.87
CA VAL A 306 7.23 -8.78 10.81
C VAL A 306 8.07 -7.75 10.05
N TRP A 307 8.92 -8.21 9.13
CA TRP A 307 9.78 -7.38 8.29
C TRP A 307 8.98 -6.35 7.48
N THR A 308 7.96 -6.77 6.73
CA THR A 308 7.13 -5.84 5.95
C THR A 308 6.41 -4.85 6.83
N THR A 309 5.87 -5.30 7.96
CA THR A 309 5.15 -4.44 8.91
C THR A 309 6.07 -3.38 9.53
N LEU A 310 7.25 -3.77 10.02
CA LEU A 310 8.21 -2.84 10.64
C LEU A 310 8.71 -1.79 9.63
N VAL A 311 9.12 -2.23 8.42
CA VAL A 311 9.63 -1.34 7.37
C VAL A 311 8.55 -0.38 6.87
N GLU A 312 7.27 -0.69 7.02
CA GLU A 312 6.17 0.18 6.65
C GLU A 312 5.73 1.09 7.80
N VAL A 313 5.50 0.53 9.00
CA VAL A 313 4.91 1.26 10.14
C VAL A 313 5.88 2.26 10.75
N ILE A 314 7.18 1.91 10.86
CA ILE A 314 8.16 2.80 11.50
C ILE A 314 8.31 4.11 10.73
N PRO A 315 8.58 4.14 9.41
CA PRO A 315 8.67 5.39 8.67
C PRO A 315 7.34 6.14 8.58
N ALA A 316 6.22 5.42 8.42
CA ALA A 316 4.90 6.06 8.40
C ALA A 316 4.60 6.78 9.72
N GLY A 317 4.92 6.17 10.86
CA GLY A 317 4.81 6.77 12.18
C GLY A 317 5.70 8.00 12.33
N ALA A 318 6.96 7.94 11.88
CA ALA A 318 7.88 9.07 11.87
C ALA A 318 7.35 10.25 11.05
N PHE A 319 6.82 10.00 9.84
CA PHE A 319 6.21 11.03 9.00
C PHE A 319 4.94 11.62 9.61
N TRP A 320 4.13 10.80 10.27
CA TRP A 320 2.93 11.28 10.96
C TRP A 320 3.28 12.21 12.13
N LEU A 321 4.22 11.81 13.00
CA LEU A 321 4.69 12.61 14.14
C LEU A 321 5.31 13.93 13.69
N ALA A 322 6.16 13.92 12.67
CA ALA A 322 6.74 15.13 12.09
C ALA A 322 5.67 16.10 11.56
N GLY A 323 4.54 15.58 11.07
CA GLY A 323 3.42 16.39 10.62
C GLY A 323 2.62 17.05 11.73
N VAL A 324 2.47 16.37 12.85
CA VAL A 324 1.81 16.91 14.05
C VAL A 324 2.65 18.04 14.65
N GLY A 325 3.97 17.86 14.73
CA GLY A 325 4.90 18.88 15.23
C GLY A 325 4.86 20.19 14.45
N ARG A 326 4.83 20.12 13.11
CA ARG A 326 4.74 21.32 12.25
C ARG A 326 3.45 22.12 12.46
N LYS A 327 2.29 21.45 12.59
CA LYS A 327 1.01 22.12 12.86
C LYS A 327 1.00 22.81 14.22
N ARG A 328 1.65 22.24 15.22
CA ARG A 328 1.74 22.82 16.56
C ARG A 328 2.64 24.07 16.57
N ASN A 329 3.79 24.02 15.91
CA ASN A 329 4.71 25.16 15.83
C ASN A 329 4.12 26.32 15.01
N ALA A 330 3.39 26.04 13.93
CA ALA A 330 2.68 27.07 13.17
C ALA A 330 1.54 27.74 13.98
N ALA A 331 0.90 27.02 14.89
CA ALA A 331 -0.15 27.57 15.76
C ALA A 331 0.44 28.43 16.90
N VAL A 332 1.64 28.11 17.39
CA VAL A 332 2.33 28.87 18.43
C VAL A 332 2.99 30.12 17.86
N GLY A 333 3.47 30.12 16.62
CA GLY A 333 4.04 31.27 15.95
C GLY A 333 3.03 32.30 15.40
N ALA A 334 1.74 31.96 15.45
CA ALA A 334 0.61 32.82 15.01
C ALA A 334 -0.16 33.47 16.20
N SER A 335 0.26 33.17 17.42
CA SER A 335 -0.26 33.76 18.67
C SER A 335 0.68 34.80 19.21
#